data_fd50988e5571342a6f07e9fe31f2f1b9
#
_entry.id   fd50988e5571342a6f07e9fe31f2f1b9
#
_cell.length_a   1.000
_cell.length_b   1.000
_cell.length_c   1.000
_cell.angle_alpha   90.00
_cell.angle_beta   90.00
_cell.angle_gamma   90.00
#
_symmetry.space_group_name_H-M   'P 1'
#
loop_
_entity.id
_entity.type
_entity.pdbx_description
1 polymer ?
#
loop_
_entity_poly.entity_id
_entity_poly.type
_entity_poly.pdbx_seq_one_letter_code
_entity_poly.pdbx_strand_id
1 'polypeptide(L)'
;QPAALIFIAMTAFFFMLLCMRFNPWIGIVPSLAYGFSTYFFIIIGAGHVTKMMALAFAPMLFGGVWYAFRRNMWVGAALTGVFASIEIGVNHPQITYYFLFILAAFWINELVSAARAKALPRFAKTTGLLALAAVLAVGSNAGMLYYINSHSAETMRGGSELREARTGEKQQGLDIEYATAWSYGPGETFNLLIPNL
;
A
#
# COMPACT_ATOMS: atom_id res chain seq x y z
N GLN A 1 8.30 12.63 13.16
CA GLN A 1 7.46 13.12 14.26
C GLN A 1 6.03 12.59 14.06
N PRO A 2 5.36 12.03 15.10
CA PRO A 2 4.02 11.43 14.97
C PRO A 2 2.97 12.37 14.37
N ALA A 3 2.98 13.64 14.79
CA ALA A 3 2.04 14.65 14.29
C ALA A 3 2.14 14.87 12.78
N ALA A 4 3.35 14.83 12.21
CA ALA A 4 3.54 14.96 10.76
C ALA A 4 2.96 13.77 9.99
N LEU A 5 3.09 12.55 10.52
CA LEU A 5 2.53 11.34 9.90
C LEU A 5 1.00 11.38 9.88
N ILE A 6 0.39 11.80 10.98
CA ILE A 6 -1.06 11.97 11.07
C ILE A 6 -1.53 13.05 10.10
N PHE A 7 -0.82 14.17 10.04
CA PHE A 7 -1.15 15.27 9.11
C PHE A 7 -1.03 14.82 7.63
N ILE A 8 0.01 14.05 7.28
CA ILE A 8 0.16 13.48 5.95
C ILE A 8 -1.00 12.54 5.63
N ALA A 9 -1.40 11.67 6.57
CA ALA A 9 -2.53 10.75 6.38
C ALA A 9 -3.84 11.51 6.11
N MET A 10 -4.14 12.56 6.88
CA MET A 10 -5.31 13.44 6.67
C MET A 10 -5.28 14.10 5.30
N THR A 11 -4.14 14.71 4.95
CA THR A 11 -3.96 15.42 3.70
C THR A 11 -4.05 14.48 2.50
N ALA A 12 -3.49 13.29 2.60
CA ALA A 12 -3.53 12.27 1.57
C ALA A 12 -4.97 11.77 1.32
N PHE A 13 -5.71 11.52 2.37
CA PHE A 13 -7.11 11.12 2.25
C PHE A 13 -7.97 12.25 1.68
N PHE A 14 -7.75 13.47 2.14
CA PHE A 14 -8.42 14.65 1.59
C PHE A 14 -8.13 14.83 0.09
N PHE A 15 -6.87 14.70 -0.32
CA PHE A 15 -6.47 14.73 -1.73
C PHE A 15 -7.20 13.68 -2.56
N MET A 16 -7.31 12.43 -2.08
CA MET A 16 -8.07 11.37 -2.73
C MET A 16 -9.54 11.79 -2.94
N LEU A 17 -10.17 12.35 -1.92
CA LEU A 17 -11.56 12.82 -2.01
C LEU A 17 -11.72 13.95 -3.02
N LEU A 18 -10.74 14.88 -3.11
CA LEU A 18 -10.73 15.93 -4.15
C LEU A 18 -10.61 15.32 -5.55
N CYS A 19 -9.77 14.31 -5.75
CA CYS A 19 -9.71 13.56 -7.01
C CYS A 19 -11.07 12.99 -7.39
N MET A 20 -11.85 12.54 -6.41
CA MET A 20 -13.20 12.00 -6.57
C MET A 20 -14.29 13.09 -6.70
N ARG A 21 -13.95 14.36 -6.63
CA ARG A 21 -14.87 15.52 -6.61
C ARG A 21 -15.82 15.54 -5.42
N PHE A 22 -15.42 15.02 -4.30
CA PHE A 22 -16.17 15.30 -3.08
C PHE A 22 -16.18 16.80 -2.77
N ASN A 23 -17.25 17.26 -2.17
CA ASN A 23 -17.28 18.62 -1.67
C ASN A 23 -16.15 18.81 -0.64
N PRO A 24 -15.25 19.80 -0.82
CA PRO A 24 -14.09 19.95 0.07
C PRO A 24 -14.48 20.12 1.54
N TRP A 25 -15.53 20.85 1.85
CA TRP A 25 -15.99 21.07 3.22
C TRP A 25 -16.48 19.77 3.89
N ILE A 26 -17.21 18.95 3.13
CA ILE A 26 -17.64 17.62 3.62
C ILE A 26 -16.43 16.69 3.72
N GLY A 27 -15.48 16.78 2.80
CA GLY A 27 -14.28 15.94 2.76
C GLY A 27 -13.34 16.12 3.96
N ILE A 28 -13.43 17.24 4.68
CA ILE A 28 -12.62 17.47 5.90
C ILE A 28 -12.93 16.40 6.96
N VAL A 29 -14.20 16.12 7.22
CA VAL A 29 -14.61 15.21 8.29
C VAL A 29 -14.04 13.78 8.10
N PRO A 30 -14.24 13.08 6.96
CA PRO A 30 -13.66 11.76 6.78
C PRO A 30 -12.11 11.79 6.71
N SER A 31 -11.50 12.91 6.31
CA SER A 31 -10.05 13.04 6.33
C SER A 31 -9.50 13.12 7.75
N LEU A 32 -10.16 13.85 8.64
CA LEU A 32 -9.85 13.85 10.06
C LEU A 32 -10.07 12.46 10.67
N ALA A 33 -11.20 11.81 10.36
CA ALA A 33 -11.50 10.47 10.86
C ALA A 33 -10.45 9.45 10.43
N TYR A 34 -9.96 9.53 9.18
CA TYR A 34 -8.87 8.69 8.70
C TYR A 34 -7.58 8.91 9.49
N GLY A 35 -7.14 10.16 9.62
CA GLY A 35 -5.89 10.49 10.33
C GLY A 35 -5.95 10.21 11.83
N PHE A 36 -7.12 10.35 12.46
CA PHE A 36 -7.35 10.03 13.86
C PHE A 36 -7.83 8.58 14.10
N SER A 37 -7.65 7.69 13.12
CA SER A 37 -7.91 6.27 13.33
C SER A 37 -7.08 5.74 14.50
N THR A 38 -7.74 5.04 15.42
CA THR A 38 -7.09 4.42 16.59
C THR A 38 -5.92 3.53 16.19
N TYR A 39 -6.05 2.84 15.06
CA TYR A 39 -5.00 2.00 14.54
C TYR A 39 -3.69 2.76 14.27
N PHE A 40 -3.76 4.00 13.78
CA PHE A 40 -2.57 4.81 13.52
C PHE A 40 -1.83 5.16 14.80
N PHE A 41 -2.53 5.47 15.86
CA PHE A 41 -1.91 5.73 17.17
C PHE A 41 -1.22 4.47 17.70
N ILE A 42 -1.85 3.32 17.58
CA ILE A 42 -1.28 2.04 18.03
C ILE A 42 0.02 1.74 17.27
N ILE A 43 0.03 1.80 15.94
CA ILE A 43 1.23 1.47 15.14
C ILE A 43 2.35 2.51 15.29
N ILE A 44 2.01 3.78 15.51
CA ILE A 44 2.98 4.83 15.83
C ILE A 44 3.59 4.58 17.23
N GLY A 45 2.77 4.26 18.21
CA GLY A 45 3.22 3.92 19.57
C GLY A 45 4.10 2.68 19.60
N ALA A 46 3.83 1.70 18.75
CA ALA A 46 4.65 0.50 18.56
C ALA A 46 5.92 0.74 17.72
N GLY A 47 6.17 1.96 17.23
CA GLY A 47 7.36 2.29 16.45
C GLY A 47 7.34 1.88 14.98
N HIS A 48 6.19 1.42 14.45
CA HIS A 48 6.06 0.99 13.05
C HIS A 48 5.91 2.18 12.07
N VAL A 49 6.92 3.04 12.02
CA VAL A 49 6.91 4.29 11.24
C VAL A 49 6.71 4.04 9.74
N THR A 50 7.43 3.08 9.16
CA THR A 50 7.31 2.76 7.73
C THR A 50 5.92 2.23 7.37
N LYS A 51 5.33 1.41 8.24
CA LYS A 51 3.96 0.93 8.09
C LYS A 51 2.95 2.08 8.11
N MET A 52 3.12 3.03 9.04
CA MET A 52 2.28 4.22 9.10
C MET A 52 2.43 5.09 7.86
N MET A 53 3.66 5.27 7.35
CA MET A 53 3.91 6.06 6.14
C MET A 53 3.24 5.43 4.91
N ALA A 54 3.36 4.11 4.72
CA ALA A 54 2.71 3.40 3.62
C ALA A 54 1.18 3.59 3.67
N LEU A 55 0.57 3.40 4.83
CA LEU A 55 -0.86 3.65 4.99
C LEU A 55 -1.24 5.12 4.76
N ALA A 56 -0.37 6.06 5.14
CA ALA A 56 -0.62 7.48 4.94
C ALA A 56 -0.61 7.88 3.45
N PHE A 57 0.29 7.31 2.63
CA PHE A 57 0.38 7.66 1.20
C PHE A 57 -0.56 6.84 0.30
N ALA A 58 -1.04 5.68 0.73
CA ALA A 58 -1.94 4.83 -0.04
C ALA A 58 -3.16 5.57 -0.63
N PRO A 59 -3.86 6.47 0.09
CA PRO A 59 -4.97 7.22 -0.49
C PRO A 59 -4.56 8.12 -1.66
N MET A 60 -3.37 8.73 -1.65
CA MET A 60 -2.89 9.55 -2.77
C MET A 60 -2.68 8.70 -4.01
N LEU A 61 -2.08 7.51 -3.86
CA LEU A 61 -1.90 6.57 -4.95
C LEU A 61 -3.25 6.14 -5.54
N PHE A 62 -4.22 5.80 -4.69
CA PHE A 62 -5.58 5.48 -5.15
C PHE A 62 -6.23 6.65 -5.88
N GLY A 63 -6.10 7.86 -5.33
CA GLY A 63 -6.61 9.09 -5.95
C GLY A 63 -6.06 9.32 -7.35
N GLY A 64 -4.75 9.09 -7.56
CA GLY A 64 -4.09 9.17 -8.86
C GLY A 64 -4.65 8.17 -9.87
N VAL A 65 -4.76 6.89 -9.49
CA VAL A 65 -5.34 5.82 -10.32
C VAL A 65 -6.80 6.12 -10.67
N TRP A 66 -7.60 6.52 -9.67
CA TRP A 66 -8.99 6.90 -9.89
C TRP A 66 -9.11 8.07 -10.86
N TYR A 67 -8.26 9.10 -10.70
CA TYR A 67 -8.24 10.29 -11.56
C TYR A 67 -7.90 9.93 -13.02
N ALA A 68 -6.98 8.96 -13.22
CA ALA A 68 -6.61 8.48 -14.55
C ALA A 68 -7.82 7.88 -15.30
N PHE A 69 -8.59 7.03 -14.67
CA PHE A 69 -9.75 6.40 -15.30
C PHE A 69 -10.94 7.35 -15.45
N ARG A 70 -11.21 8.17 -14.44
CA ARG A 70 -12.46 8.93 -14.33
C ARG A 70 -12.36 10.38 -14.81
N ARG A 71 -11.13 10.90 -15.00
CA ARG A 71 -10.89 12.32 -15.33
C ARG A 71 -9.95 12.49 -16.51
N ASN A 72 -8.69 12.59 -16.22
CA ASN A 72 -7.63 12.82 -17.19
C ASN A 72 -6.56 11.74 -17.03
N MET A 73 -6.39 10.90 -18.06
CA MET A 73 -5.47 9.77 -18.02
C MET A 73 -4.01 10.20 -17.88
N TRP A 74 -3.62 11.33 -18.43
CA TRP A 74 -2.24 11.81 -18.39
C TRP A 74 -1.87 12.35 -17.01
N VAL A 75 -2.72 13.23 -16.46
CA VAL A 75 -2.53 13.80 -15.13
C VAL A 75 -2.62 12.69 -14.08
N GLY A 76 -3.60 11.80 -14.20
CA GLY A 76 -3.75 10.68 -13.27
C GLY A 76 -2.58 9.71 -13.32
N ALA A 77 -2.03 9.40 -14.50
CA ALA A 77 -0.85 8.55 -14.62
C ALA A 77 0.40 9.24 -14.02
N ALA A 78 0.58 10.54 -14.23
CA ALA A 78 1.68 11.29 -13.61
C ALA A 78 1.57 11.28 -12.08
N LEU A 79 0.39 11.56 -11.53
CA LEU A 79 0.13 11.48 -10.08
C LEU A 79 0.39 10.07 -9.54
N THR A 80 -0.10 9.04 -10.25
CA THR A 80 0.13 7.64 -9.90
C THR A 80 1.63 7.32 -9.87
N GLY A 81 2.40 7.76 -10.87
CA GLY A 81 3.84 7.55 -10.90
C GLY A 81 4.57 8.17 -9.70
N VAL A 82 4.23 9.41 -9.36
CA VAL A 82 4.81 10.10 -8.20
C VAL A 82 4.43 9.38 -6.89
N PHE A 83 3.16 9.09 -6.67
CA PHE A 83 2.72 8.49 -5.41
C PHE A 83 3.10 7.03 -5.29
N ALA A 84 3.15 6.27 -6.39
CA ALA A 84 3.69 4.92 -6.40
C ALA A 84 5.19 4.91 -6.07
N SER A 85 5.96 5.88 -6.60
CA SER A 85 7.37 6.03 -6.25
C SER A 85 7.57 6.30 -4.76
N ILE A 86 6.76 7.17 -4.16
CA ILE A 86 6.80 7.45 -2.73
C ILE A 86 6.41 6.21 -1.93
N GLU A 87 5.32 5.53 -2.32
CA GLU A 87 4.81 4.32 -1.65
C GLU A 87 5.86 3.20 -1.62
N ILE A 88 6.53 2.95 -2.75
CA ILE A 88 7.63 1.98 -2.84
C ILE A 88 8.82 2.45 -2.01
N GLY A 89 9.17 3.75 -2.07
CA GLY A 89 10.29 4.35 -1.34
C GLY A 89 10.14 4.32 0.19
N VAL A 90 8.92 4.25 0.71
CA VAL A 90 8.65 4.04 2.14
C VAL A 90 9.15 2.68 2.63
N ASN A 91 9.37 1.74 1.72
CA ASN A 91 9.92 0.42 2.01
C ASN A 91 9.09 -0.41 3.01
N HIS A 92 7.79 -0.50 2.78
CA HIS A 92 6.92 -1.42 3.52
C HIS A 92 6.16 -2.36 2.56
N PRO A 93 6.87 -3.32 1.91
CA PRO A 93 6.33 -4.13 0.81
C PRO A 93 5.03 -4.85 1.13
N GLN A 94 4.84 -5.28 2.38
CA GLN A 94 3.64 -5.98 2.83
C GLN A 94 2.38 -5.12 2.68
N ILE A 95 2.42 -3.84 3.10
CA ILE A 95 1.27 -2.93 2.97
C ILE A 95 1.03 -2.61 1.50
N THR A 96 2.08 -2.30 0.75
CA THR A 96 1.99 -2.05 -0.70
C THR A 96 1.38 -3.26 -1.42
N TYR A 97 1.78 -4.49 -1.09
CA TYR A 97 1.21 -5.71 -1.65
C TYR A 97 -0.29 -5.84 -1.36
N TYR A 98 -0.72 -5.65 -0.11
CA TYR A 98 -2.14 -5.71 0.22
C TYR A 98 -2.94 -4.59 -0.46
N PHE A 99 -2.35 -3.43 -0.62
CA PHE A 99 -3.00 -2.33 -1.31
C PHE A 99 -3.22 -2.61 -2.81
N LEU A 100 -2.35 -3.41 -3.44
CA LEU A 100 -2.55 -3.84 -4.83
C LEU A 100 -3.87 -4.59 -5.04
N PHE A 101 -4.39 -5.32 -4.06
CA PHE A 101 -5.71 -5.97 -4.18
C PHE A 101 -6.84 -4.93 -4.28
N ILE A 102 -6.75 -3.83 -3.55
CA ILE A 102 -7.72 -2.73 -3.65
C ILE A 102 -7.66 -2.09 -5.04
N LEU A 103 -6.44 -1.83 -5.53
CA LEU A 103 -6.24 -1.28 -6.88
C LEU A 103 -6.71 -2.26 -7.96
N ALA A 104 -6.47 -3.55 -7.80
CA ALA A 104 -6.94 -4.59 -8.72
C ALA A 104 -8.47 -4.67 -8.75
N ALA A 105 -9.12 -4.65 -7.59
CA ALA A 105 -10.59 -4.64 -7.51
C ALA A 105 -11.18 -3.41 -8.20
N PHE A 106 -10.59 -2.24 -8.00
CA PHE A 106 -10.99 -1.02 -8.70
C PHE A 106 -10.76 -1.14 -10.21
N TRP A 107 -9.60 -1.63 -10.64
CA TRP A 107 -9.25 -1.84 -12.05
C TRP A 107 -10.23 -2.80 -12.74
N ILE A 108 -10.60 -3.91 -12.07
CA ILE A 108 -11.61 -4.86 -12.57
C ILE A 108 -12.97 -4.16 -12.74
N ASN A 109 -13.38 -3.34 -11.76
CA ASN A 109 -14.62 -2.56 -11.88
C ASN A 109 -14.59 -1.61 -13.08
N GLU A 110 -13.45 -0.94 -13.34
CA GLU A 110 -13.28 -0.07 -14.51
C GLU A 110 -13.28 -0.87 -15.83
N LEU A 111 -12.69 -2.07 -15.85
CA LEU A 111 -12.73 -2.97 -17.00
C LEU A 111 -14.17 -3.36 -17.33
N VAL A 112 -14.94 -3.82 -16.35
CA VAL A 112 -16.35 -4.19 -16.53
C VAL A 112 -17.19 -2.99 -17.01
N SER A 113 -16.95 -1.84 -16.43
CA SER A 113 -17.62 -0.58 -16.81
C SER A 113 -17.30 -0.18 -18.25
N ALA A 114 -16.02 -0.27 -18.64
CA ALA A 114 -15.56 0.03 -19.99
C ALA A 114 -16.10 -0.97 -21.03
N ALA A 115 -16.17 -2.26 -20.68
CA ALA A 115 -16.75 -3.29 -21.55
C ALA A 115 -18.24 -3.02 -21.81
N ARG A 116 -19.01 -2.71 -20.76
CA ARG A 116 -20.44 -2.36 -20.88
C ARG A 116 -20.67 -1.08 -21.69
N ALA A 117 -19.79 -0.09 -21.54
CA ALA A 117 -19.84 1.19 -22.25
C ALA A 117 -19.20 1.15 -23.65
N LYS A 118 -18.68 -0.01 -24.10
CA LYS A 118 -17.93 -0.17 -25.36
C LYS A 118 -16.72 0.79 -25.48
N ALA A 119 -16.09 1.11 -24.35
CA ALA A 119 -14.99 2.06 -24.22
C ALA A 119 -13.62 1.36 -23.93
N LEU A 120 -13.47 0.10 -24.30
CA LEU A 120 -12.25 -0.69 -24.09
C LEU A 120 -10.96 -0.04 -24.63
N PRO A 121 -10.94 0.65 -25.81
CA PRO A 121 -9.71 1.31 -26.27
C PRO A 121 -9.21 2.40 -25.31
N ARG A 122 -10.12 3.20 -24.72
CA ARG A 122 -9.77 4.19 -23.71
C ARG A 122 -9.24 3.53 -22.43
N PHE A 123 -9.90 2.48 -21.98
CA PHE A 123 -9.48 1.70 -20.83
C PHE A 123 -8.07 1.13 -21.03
N ALA A 124 -7.79 0.49 -22.17
CA ALA A 124 -6.49 -0.08 -22.51
C ALA A 124 -5.39 1.01 -22.52
N LYS A 125 -5.66 2.16 -23.13
CA LYS A 125 -4.73 3.30 -23.14
C LYS A 125 -4.44 3.80 -21.73
N THR A 126 -5.46 3.96 -20.88
CA THR A 126 -5.28 4.39 -19.49
C THR A 126 -4.47 3.37 -18.70
N THR A 127 -4.78 2.07 -18.83
CA THR A 127 -4.03 0.99 -18.21
C THR A 127 -2.56 0.97 -18.66
N GLY A 128 -2.30 1.16 -19.96
CA GLY A 128 -0.93 1.27 -20.48
C GLY A 128 -0.13 2.43 -19.88
N LEU A 129 -0.77 3.60 -19.72
CA LEU A 129 -0.14 4.75 -19.07
C LEU A 129 0.12 4.50 -17.57
N LEU A 130 -0.81 3.85 -16.87
CA LEU A 130 -0.61 3.47 -15.46
C LEU A 130 0.49 2.42 -15.32
N ALA A 131 0.58 1.45 -16.23
CA ALA A 131 1.67 0.48 -16.27
C ALA A 131 3.03 1.16 -16.48
N LEU A 132 3.12 2.13 -17.42
CA LEU A 132 4.33 2.93 -17.60
C LEU A 132 4.67 3.71 -16.31
N ALA A 133 3.69 4.34 -15.67
CA ALA A 133 3.88 5.04 -14.40
C ALA A 133 4.41 4.12 -13.31
N ALA A 134 3.89 2.88 -13.22
CA ALA A 134 4.36 1.87 -12.27
C ALA A 134 5.81 1.45 -12.57
N VAL A 135 6.17 1.23 -13.84
CA VAL A 135 7.55 0.91 -14.25
C VAL A 135 8.52 2.04 -13.86
N LEU A 136 8.14 3.29 -14.09
CA LEU A 136 8.95 4.44 -13.69
C LEU A 136 9.08 4.56 -12.17
N ALA A 137 8.01 4.28 -11.42
CA ALA A 137 8.03 4.27 -9.96
C ALA A 137 8.94 3.17 -9.39
N VAL A 138 8.91 1.97 -9.96
CA VAL A 138 9.85 0.89 -9.61
C VAL A 138 11.27 1.27 -10.01
N GLY A 139 11.47 1.80 -11.21
CA GLY A 139 12.75 2.24 -11.71
C GLY A 139 13.42 3.31 -10.85
N SER A 140 12.64 4.29 -10.36
CA SER A 140 13.16 5.33 -9.45
C SER A 140 13.61 4.79 -8.08
N ASN A 141 13.14 3.61 -7.68
CA ASN A 141 13.50 2.92 -6.44
C ASN A 141 14.42 1.71 -6.68
N ALA A 142 14.91 1.50 -7.90
CA ALA A 142 15.64 0.29 -8.28
C ALA A 142 16.89 0.02 -7.42
N GLY A 143 17.63 1.06 -7.07
CA GLY A 143 18.82 0.93 -6.20
C GLY A 143 18.48 0.40 -4.81
N MET A 144 17.42 0.94 -4.20
CA MET A 144 16.93 0.47 -2.89
C MET A 144 16.41 -0.98 -2.98
N LEU A 145 15.62 -1.28 -3.99
CA LEU A 145 15.06 -2.62 -4.20
C LEU A 145 16.16 -3.65 -4.46
N TYR A 146 17.17 -3.30 -5.25
CA TYR A 146 18.35 -4.13 -5.48
C TYR A 146 19.10 -4.41 -4.17
N TYR A 147 19.37 -3.36 -3.38
CA TYR A 147 20.04 -3.50 -2.10
C TYR A 147 19.28 -4.43 -1.15
N ILE A 148 17.97 -4.24 -1.00
CA ILE A 148 17.14 -5.07 -0.15
C ILE A 148 17.14 -6.53 -0.61
N ASN A 149 17.04 -6.76 -1.92
CA ASN A 149 17.05 -8.12 -2.48
C ASN A 149 18.40 -8.80 -2.26
N SER A 150 19.51 -8.09 -2.48
CA SER A 150 20.86 -8.66 -2.32
C SER A 150 21.20 -9.00 -0.87
N HIS A 151 20.66 -8.24 0.10
CA HIS A 151 20.92 -8.44 1.53
C HIS A 151 19.80 -9.25 2.22
N SER A 152 18.77 -9.64 1.50
CA SER A 152 17.65 -10.40 2.11
C SER A 152 18.07 -11.76 2.65
N ALA A 153 19.06 -12.39 2.03
CA ALA A 153 19.63 -13.67 2.46
C ALA A 153 20.37 -13.57 3.80
N GLU A 154 20.92 -12.40 4.13
CA GLU A 154 21.67 -12.13 5.37
C GLU A 154 20.76 -11.72 6.54
N THR A 155 19.46 -11.62 6.30
CA THR A 155 18.47 -11.29 7.33
C THR A 155 17.87 -12.54 7.97
N MET A 156 17.14 -12.38 9.06
CA MET A 156 16.38 -13.47 9.72
C MET A 156 15.44 -14.25 8.77
N ARG A 157 15.12 -13.67 7.61
CA ARG A 157 14.31 -14.32 6.56
C ARG A 157 15.11 -15.27 5.67
N GLY A 158 16.45 -15.12 5.64
CA GLY A 158 17.35 -15.99 4.87
C GLY A 158 17.76 -17.29 5.56
N GLY A 159 17.30 -17.50 6.80
CA GLY A 159 17.71 -18.66 7.63
C GLY A 159 18.92 -18.33 8.53
N SER A 160 19.19 -19.18 9.51
CA SER A 160 20.33 -19.04 10.41
C SER A 160 21.50 -19.89 9.91
N GLU A 161 22.63 -19.27 9.59
CA GLU A 161 23.88 -19.98 9.23
C GLU A 161 24.30 -21.00 10.32
N LEU A 162 24.01 -20.70 11.59
CA LEU A 162 24.28 -21.59 12.72
C LEU A 162 23.40 -22.85 12.69
N ARG A 163 22.21 -22.78 12.10
CA ARG A 163 21.30 -23.91 11.96
C ARG A 163 21.68 -24.74 10.73
N GLU A 164 22.05 -24.10 9.64
CA GLU A 164 22.59 -24.73 8.42
C GLU A 164 23.86 -25.54 8.73
N ALA A 165 24.76 -24.98 9.55
CA ALA A 165 25.96 -25.66 10.03
C ALA A 165 25.68 -26.87 10.94
N ARG A 166 24.51 -26.90 11.61
CA ARG A 166 24.12 -28.02 12.53
C ARG A 166 23.31 -29.12 11.84
N THR A 167 22.48 -28.80 10.88
CA THR A 167 21.53 -29.75 10.27
C THR A 167 21.85 -30.10 8.82
N GLY A 168 22.74 -29.34 8.15
CA GLY A 168 23.05 -29.49 6.72
C GLY A 168 21.91 -29.17 5.76
N GLU A 169 20.76 -28.67 6.26
CA GLU A 169 19.60 -28.35 5.46
C GLU A 169 19.44 -26.81 5.32
N LYS A 170 19.40 -26.35 4.08
CA LYS A 170 19.02 -24.96 3.77
C LYS A 170 17.53 -24.77 4.03
N GLN A 171 17.20 -24.12 5.13
CA GLN A 171 15.84 -23.71 5.39
C GLN A 171 15.53 -22.46 4.56
N GLN A 172 14.72 -22.60 3.51
CA GLN A 172 14.19 -21.47 2.77
C GLN A 172 12.92 -20.96 3.47
N GLY A 173 12.98 -19.74 4.01
CA GLY A 173 11.86 -19.05 4.62
C GLY A 173 11.92 -18.98 6.16
N LEU A 174 10.88 -18.36 6.74
CA LEU A 174 10.73 -18.21 8.19
C LEU A 174 10.34 -19.54 8.83
N ASP A 175 10.88 -19.79 10.04
CA ASP A 175 10.42 -20.87 10.90
C ASP A 175 8.91 -20.70 11.16
N ILE A 176 8.15 -21.82 11.12
CA ILE A 176 6.70 -21.79 11.27
C ILE A 176 6.29 -21.27 12.65
N GLU A 177 7.05 -21.58 13.70
CA GLU A 177 6.79 -21.07 15.05
C GLU A 177 6.93 -19.55 15.10
N TYR A 178 7.98 -18.99 14.46
CA TYR A 178 8.16 -17.55 14.36
C TYR A 178 7.08 -16.89 13.48
N ALA A 179 6.72 -17.52 12.36
CA ALA A 179 5.70 -17.01 11.44
C ALA A 179 4.30 -16.96 12.08
N THR A 180 4.01 -17.89 12.99
CA THR A 180 2.70 -18.02 13.67
C THR A 180 2.65 -17.43 15.07
N ALA A 181 3.79 -16.99 15.62
CA ALA A 181 3.89 -16.48 17.00
C ALA A 181 2.92 -15.33 17.33
N TRP A 182 2.53 -14.56 16.32
CA TRP A 182 1.61 -13.42 16.43
C TRP A 182 0.28 -13.66 15.69
N SER A 183 -0.05 -14.92 15.41
CA SER A 183 -1.31 -15.26 14.75
C SER A 183 -2.47 -15.20 15.74
N TYR A 184 -3.61 -14.70 15.28
CA TYR A 184 -4.84 -14.74 16.06
C TYR A 184 -5.32 -16.18 16.25
N GLY A 185 -5.68 -16.53 17.47
CA GLY A 185 -6.44 -17.75 17.72
C GLY A 185 -7.84 -17.67 17.10
N PRO A 186 -8.50 -18.82 16.84
CA PRO A 186 -9.84 -18.82 16.26
C PRO A 186 -10.85 -17.96 17.03
N GLY A 187 -10.76 -17.94 18.38
CA GLY A 187 -11.60 -17.11 19.24
C GLY A 187 -11.27 -15.61 19.14
N GLU A 188 -9.98 -15.28 19.04
CA GLU A 188 -9.53 -13.86 18.95
C GLU A 188 -9.96 -13.18 17.64
N THR A 189 -10.32 -13.97 16.61
CA THR A 189 -10.84 -13.42 15.35
C THR A 189 -12.12 -12.59 15.57
N PHE A 190 -12.88 -12.91 16.60
CA PHE A 190 -14.10 -12.15 16.95
C PHE A 190 -13.80 -10.75 17.50
N ASN A 191 -12.56 -10.47 17.93
CA ASN A 191 -12.13 -9.11 18.32
C ASN A 191 -12.21 -8.11 17.16
N LEU A 192 -12.25 -8.59 15.89
CA LEU A 192 -12.49 -7.74 14.73
C LEU A 192 -13.91 -7.19 14.69
N LEU A 193 -14.87 -7.87 15.33
CA LEU A 193 -16.27 -7.46 15.40
C LEU A 193 -16.62 -6.79 16.73
N ILE A 194 -16.09 -7.33 17.83
CA ILE A 194 -16.35 -6.84 19.20
C ILE A 194 -15.00 -6.67 19.90
N PRO A 195 -14.51 -5.44 20.07
CA PRO A 195 -13.22 -5.20 20.73
C PRO A 195 -13.22 -5.75 22.17
N ASN A 196 -12.13 -6.42 22.53
CA ASN A 196 -11.92 -7.04 23.86
C ASN A 196 -12.92 -8.16 24.21
N LEU A 197 -13.33 -8.95 23.25
CA LEU A 197 -14.15 -10.14 23.48
C LEU A 197 -13.33 -11.22 24.23
#